data_0b28da1e3e95f3a27145830f65ef5116
#
_entry.id   0b28da1e3e95f3a27145830f65ef5116
#
_cell.length_a   1.000
_cell.length_b   1.000
_cell.length_c   1.000
_cell.angle_alpha   90.00
_cell.angle_beta   90.00
_cell.angle_gamma   90.00
#
_symmetry.space_group_name_H-M   'P 1'
#
loop_
_entity.id
_entity.type
_entity.pdbx_description
1 polymer ?
#
loop_
_entity_poly.entity_id
_entity_poly.type
_entity_poly.pdbx_seq_one_letter_code
_entity_poly.pdbx_strand_id
1 'polypeptide(L)'
;MPKLSVCFITYNHANFVRQALDSVLMQQCSYDMEIVVSDDCSTDGTAEIVKEYAAKHSDKIRLNVLEKNVGMTLNWVSSMNACTGEYIALLEGDDYWTDENKLQRQVEFLDKHPELSFAAHDVAPVFEPGMAQKDGLLHLAESGTFTLHDYLGRAGFVQTGTVMLRRSMMPPFPEWTDARVKCIDFLVYLLLASRAPFYYEAVVRSVYRLHTGGISHVNWRTKQNAFEFDMVYVLNQFNEHTRGKFKRETSDRLEVLYLRLLKGNAPDTEAYQRALRGIVFLRPAKHIDLVKGYLINQFVPAKIYNLYRKLF
;
A
#
# COMPACT_ATOMS: atom_id res chain seq x y z
N MET A 1 -26.12 8.81 8.58
CA MET A 1 -24.87 8.13 8.17
C MET A 1 -23.78 8.67 9.06
N PRO A 2 -22.87 7.87 9.56
CA PRO A 2 -21.77 8.34 10.39
C PRO A 2 -20.88 9.33 9.60
N LYS A 3 -20.25 10.26 10.31
CA LYS A 3 -19.25 11.16 9.73
C LYS A 3 -18.00 10.40 9.34
N LEU A 4 -17.65 9.33 10.09
CA LEU A 4 -16.39 8.63 9.99
C LEU A 4 -16.61 7.11 10.08
N SER A 5 -15.98 6.35 9.19
CA SER A 5 -15.75 4.91 9.31
C SER A 5 -14.27 4.64 9.61
N VAL A 6 -13.99 3.72 10.52
CA VAL A 6 -12.68 3.09 10.64
C VAL A 6 -12.74 1.77 9.88
N CYS A 7 -11.99 1.66 8.79
CA CYS A 7 -11.79 0.41 8.05
C CYS A 7 -10.63 -0.36 8.70
N PHE A 8 -10.98 -1.40 9.45
CA PHE A 8 -10.05 -2.21 10.24
C PHE A 8 -9.99 -3.62 9.65
N ILE A 9 -8.83 -4.02 9.16
CA ILE A 9 -8.62 -5.38 8.64
C ILE A 9 -7.62 -6.15 9.49
N THR A 10 -7.80 -7.46 9.60
CA THR A 10 -6.89 -8.31 10.36
C THR A 10 -6.83 -9.73 9.80
N TYR A 11 -5.68 -10.38 9.97
CA TYR A 11 -5.45 -11.80 9.71
C TYR A 11 -4.26 -12.31 10.49
N ASN A 12 -4.49 -13.24 11.44
CA ASN A 12 -3.45 -13.83 12.28
C ASN A 12 -2.64 -12.79 13.06
N HIS A 13 -3.34 -11.88 13.74
CA HIS A 13 -2.77 -10.80 14.54
C HIS A 13 -3.11 -10.93 16.04
N ALA A 14 -3.28 -12.16 16.57
CA ALA A 14 -3.70 -12.39 17.98
C ALA A 14 -2.82 -11.64 19.00
N ASN A 15 -1.52 -11.52 18.73
CA ASN A 15 -0.58 -10.81 19.61
C ASN A 15 -0.72 -9.29 19.56
N PHE A 16 -1.38 -8.72 18.56
CA PHE A 16 -1.38 -7.28 18.26
C PHE A 16 -2.77 -6.66 18.28
N VAL A 17 -3.79 -7.40 17.84
CA VAL A 17 -5.12 -6.90 17.52
C VAL A 17 -5.83 -6.23 18.71
N ARG A 18 -5.55 -6.66 19.97
CA ARG A 18 -6.09 -5.99 21.16
C ARG A 18 -5.61 -4.54 21.24
N GLN A 19 -4.29 -4.32 21.14
CA GLN A 19 -3.72 -2.97 21.17
C GLN A 19 -4.19 -2.13 19.99
N ALA A 20 -4.36 -2.73 18.81
CA ALA A 20 -4.89 -2.05 17.65
C ALA A 20 -6.33 -1.55 17.89
N LEU A 21 -7.24 -2.42 18.38
CA LEU A 21 -8.62 -2.06 18.69
C LEU A 21 -8.71 -1.06 19.85
N ASP A 22 -7.91 -1.23 20.91
CA ASP A 22 -7.85 -0.27 22.02
C ASP A 22 -7.45 1.12 21.52
N SER A 23 -6.52 1.20 20.54
CA SER A 23 -6.09 2.46 19.96
C SER A 23 -7.18 3.16 19.12
N VAL A 24 -8.12 2.40 18.58
CA VAL A 24 -9.32 2.96 17.92
C VAL A 24 -10.34 3.42 18.97
N LEU A 25 -10.57 2.61 20.00
CA LEU A 25 -11.57 2.91 21.04
C LEU A 25 -11.17 4.05 21.97
N MET A 26 -9.87 4.32 22.15
CA MET A 26 -9.38 5.48 22.90
C MET A 26 -9.62 6.82 22.22
N GLN A 27 -9.99 6.82 20.93
CA GLN A 27 -10.11 8.07 20.17
C GLN A 27 -11.18 8.99 20.73
N GLN A 28 -10.79 10.21 21.05
CA GLN A 28 -11.65 11.31 21.47
C GLN A 28 -12.15 12.04 20.22
N CYS A 29 -13.28 11.58 19.69
CA CYS A 29 -13.87 12.13 18.49
C CYS A 29 -15.33 12.53 18.75
N SER A 30 -15.67 13.79 18.47
CA SER A 30 -17.03 14.32 18.66
C SER A 30 -18.02 13.94 17.55
N TYR A 31 -17.53 13.30 16.48
CA TYR A 31 -18.33 12.88 15.34
C TYR A 31 -18.83 11.44 15.50
N ASP A 32 -20.02 11.16 14.94
CA ASP A 32 -20.51 9.79 14.84
C ASP A 32 -19.53 8.93 14.07
N MET A 33 -19.13 7.79 14.65
CA MET A 33 -18.13 6.87 14.14
C MET A 33 -18.65 5.45 14.14
N GLU A 34 -18.45 4.73 13.03
CA GLU A 34 -18.54 3.27 12.96
C GLU A 34 -17.14 2.66 12.80
N ILE A 35 -16.94 1.45 13.32
CA ILE A 35 -15.73 0.66 13.15
C ILE A 35 -16.10 -0.61 12.38
N VAL A 36 -15.66 -0.72 11.15
CA VAL A 36 -15.87 -1.90 10.29
C VAL A 36 -14.65 -2.80 10.45
N VAL A 37 -14.79 -3.85 11.25
CA VAL A 37 -13.73 -4.84 11.51
C VAL A 37 -13.95 -6.02 10.57
N SER A 38 -12.94 -6.38 9.78
CA SER A 38 -12.95 -7.56 8.92
C SER A 38 -11.78 -8.48 9.23
N ASP A 39 -12.09 -9.70 9.66
CA ASP A 39 -11.13 -10.78 9.91
C ASP A 39 -11.14 -11.77 8.75
N ASP A 40 -9.99 -12.00 8.13
CA ASP A 40 -9.82 -12.84 6.93
C ASP A 40 -9.67 -14.34 7.28
N CYS A 41 -10.57 -14.86 8.11
CA CYS A 41 -10.56 -16.25 8.58
C CYS A 41 -9.27 -16.61 9.34
N SER A 42 -8.96 -15.84 10.38
CA SER A 42 -7.78 -16.09 11.23
C SER A 42 -7.86 -17.43 11.96
N THR A 43 -6.69 -18.05 12.19
CA THR A 43 -6.53 -19.36 12.81
C THR A 43 -5.73 -19.36 14.12
N ASP A 44 -5.32 -18.17 14.60
CA ASP A 44 -4.42 -17.98 15.75
C ASP A 44 -5.10 -17.43 17.02
N GLY A 45 -6.44 -17.30 17.01
CA GLY A 45 -7.20 -16.68 18.10
C GLY A 45 -7.60 -15.23 17.85
N THR A 46 -7.20 -14.62 16.73
CA THR A 46 -7.60 -13.25 16.36
C THR A 46 -9.13 -13.13 16.27
N ALA A 47 -9.79 -14.09 15.61
CA ALA A 47 -11.24 -14.08 15.41
C ALA A 47 -12.02 -14.04 16.72
N GLU A 48 -11.58 -14.77 17.76
CA GLU A 48 -12.16 -14.79 19.09
C GLU A 48 -12.03 -13.42 19.76
N ILE A 49 -10.86 -12.77 19.61
CA ILE A 49 -10.60 -11.44 20.18
C ILE A 49 -11.51 -10.40 19.53
N VAL A 50 -11.60 -10.37 18.20
CA VAL A 50 -12.46 -9.36 17.53
C VAL A 50 -13.94 -9.57 17.81
N LYS A 51 -14.40 -10.82 18.00
CA LYS A 51 -15.77 -11.14 18.45
C LYS A 51 -16.02 -10.62 19.87
N GLU A 52 -15.05 -10.77 20.79
CA GLU A 52 -15.14 -10.24 22.16
C GLU A 52 -15.33 -8.71 22.14
N TYR A 53 -14.52 -7.99 21.32
CA TYR A 53 -14.63 -6.53 21.19
C TYR A 53 -15.94 -6.10 20.55
N ALA A 54 -16.39 -6.79 19.50
CA ALA A 54 -17.66 -6.50 18.85
C ALA A 54 -18.86 -6.71 19.79
N ALA A 55 -18.82 -7.72 20.65
CA ALA A 55 -19.87 -7.95 21.65
C ALA A 55 -19.91 -6.85 22.72
N LYS A 56 -18.73 -6.35 23.16
CA LYS A 56 -18.62 -5.27 24.16
C LYS A 56 -18.98 -3.88 23.61
N HIS A 57 -18.77 -3.65 22.31
CA HIS A 57 -18.92 -2.35 21.63
C HIS A 57 -19.85 -2.48 20.42
N SER A 58 -20.96 -3.22 20.57
CA SER A 58 -21.91 -3.51 19.49
C SER A 58 -22.62 -2.27 18.91
N ASP A 59 -22.58 -1.17 19.65
CA ASP A 59 -23.05 0.15 19.22
C ASP A 59 -22.10 0.83 18.19
N LYS A 60 -20.83 0.43 18.14
CA LYS A 60 -19.78 1.04 17.28
C LYS A 60 -19.17 0.06 16.30
N ILE A 61 -18.98 -1.21 16.70
CA ILE A 61 -18.26 -2.21 15.90
C ILE A 61 -19.23 -3.04 15.06
N ARG A 62 -19.03 -2.99 13.76
CA ARG A 62 -19.63 -3.91 12.78
C ARG A 62 -18.58 -4.93 12.39
N LEU A 63 -18.77 -6.16 12.83
CA LEU A 63 -17.80 -7.24 12.62
C LEU A 63 -18.20 -8.11 11.41
N ASN A 64 -17.23 -8.40 10.57
CA ASN A 64 -17.27 -9.37 9.48
C ASN A 64 -16.13 -10.39 9.67
N VAL A 65 -16.45 -11.60 10.10
CA VAL A 65 -15.50 -12.73 10.12
C VAL A 65 -15.77 -13.57 8.87
N LEU A 66 -14.78 -13.64 7.98
CA LEU A 66 -14.94 -14.36 6.72
C LEU A 66 -14.92 -15.88 6.95
N GLU A 67 -15.72 -16.63 6.18
CA GLU A 67 -15.79 -18.10 6.28
C GLU A 67 -14.54 -18.80 5.73
N LYS A 68 -13.79 -18.10 4.86
CA LYS A 68 -12.54 -18.55 4.26
C LYS A 68 -11.58 -17.38 4.07
N ASN A 69 -10.28 -17.67 4.10
CA ASN A 69 -9.27 -16.68 3.76
C ASN A 69 -9.39 -16.31 2.26
N VAL A 70 -9.66 -15.05 1.99
CA VAL A 70 -9.78 -14.50 0.63
C VAL A 70 -8.54 -13.71 0.21
N GLY A 71 -7.64 -13.47 1.15
CA GLY A 71 -6.43 -12.69 0.98
C GLY A 71 -6.61 -11.20 1.24
N MET A 72 -5.53 -10.55 1.61
CA MET A 72 -5.48 -9.16 2.06
C MET A 72 -6.28 -8.23 1.13
N THR A 73 -6.05 -8.28 -0.17
CA THR A 73 -6.66 -7.37 -1.14
C THR A 73 -8.18 -7.46 -1.17
N LEU A 74 -8.74 -8.68 -1.22
CA LEU A 74 -10.19 -8.85 -1.26
C LEU A 74 -10.84 -8.52 0.09
N ASN A 75 -10.15 -8.82 1.20
CA ASN A 75 -10.60 -8.40 2.53
C ASN A 75 -10.64 -6.87 2.63
N TRP A 76 -9.61 -6.18 2.14
CA TRP A 76 -9.56 -4.71 2.06
C TRP A 76 -10.70 -4.11 1.24
N VAL A 77 -10.89 -4.59 0.02
CA VAL A 77 -11.96 -4.14 -0.89
C VAL A 77 -13.33 -4.32 -0.25
N SER A 78 -13.59 -5.50 0.33
CA SER A 78 -14.85 -5.80 1.03
C SER A 78 -15.07 -4.86 2.21
N SER A 79 -14.05 -4.67 3.05
CA SER A 79 -14.12 -3.82 4.24
C SER A 79 -14.35 -2.35 3.88
N MET A 80 -13.63 -1.82 2.89
CA MET A 80 -13.82 -0.45 2.43
C MET A 80 -15.21 -0.22 1.84
N ASN A 81 -15.72 -1.17 1.05
CA ASN A 81 -17.07 -1.09 0.49
C ASN A 81 -18.16 -1.14 1.56
N ALA A 82 -17.91 -1.78 2.71
CA ALA A 82 -18.81 -1.81 3.85
C ALA A 82 -18.82 -0.51 4.66
N CYS A 83 -17.81 0.35 4.52
CA CYS A 83 -17.74 1.64 5.20
C CYS A 83 -18.76 2.64 4.61
N THR A 84 -19.55 3.28 5.49
CA THR A 84 -20.62 4.21 5.09
C THR A 84 -20.32 5.67 5.43
N GLY A 85 -19.29 5.96 6.25
CA GLY A 85 -18.90 7.30 6.66
C GLY A 85 -18.49 8.21 5.52
N GLU A 86 -18.58 9.51 5.72
CA GLU A 86 -18.06 10.52 4.78
C GLU A 86 -16.55 10.40 4.62
N TYR A 87 -15.86 10.13 5.74
CA TYR A 87 -14.44 9.82 5.78
C TYR A 87 -14.21 8.35 6.13
N ILE A 88 -13.09 7.80 5.65
CA ILE A 88 -12.65 6.45 6.02
C ILE A 88 -11.22 6.55 6.54
N ALA A 89 -11.00 6.21 7.80
CA ALA A 89 -9.68 6.02 8.38
C ALA A 89 -9.28 4.55 8.26
N LEU A 90 -8.01 4.30 7.93
CA LEU A 90 -7.49 2.96 7.67
C LEU A 90 -6.64 2.48 8.85
N LEU A 91 -6.78 1.22 9.25
CA LEU A 91 -5.90 0.57 10.23
C LEU A 91 -5.84 -0.93 10.01
N GLU A 92 -4.64 -1.50 10.13
CA GLU A 92 -4.39 -2.93 10.10
C GLU A 92 -4.23 -3.45 11.54
N GLY A 93 -4.62 -4.71 11.79
CA GLY A 93 -4.69 -5.28 13.13
C GLY A 93 -3.34 -5.50 13.83
N ASP A 94 -2.22 -5.29 13.12
CA ASP A 94 -0.85 -5.34 13.62
C ASP A 94 -0.28 -3.96 13.98
N ASP A 95 -0.92 -2.86 13.55
CA ASP A 95 -0.54 -1.48 13.84
C ASP A 95 -1.41 -0.83 14.93
N TYR A 96 -1.04 0.35 15.40
CA TYR A 96 -1.86 1.10 16.36
C TYR A 96 -1.62 2.61 16.34
N TRP A 97 -2.65 3.37 16.72
CA TRP A 97 -2.56 4.82 16.88
C TRP A 97 -2.06 5.20 18.27
N THR A 98 -1.33 6.32 18.35
CA THR A 98 -0.73 6.83 19.59
C THR A 98 -1.29 8.19 20.02
N ASP A 99 -1.98 8.91 19.12
CA ASP A 99 -2.64 10.18 19.41
C ASP A 99 -4.15 9.94 19.55
N GLU A 100 -4.70 10.17 20.74
CA GLU A 100 -6.14 10.03 21.04
C GLU A 100 -7.03 11.00 20.25
N ASN A 101 -6.47 12.07 19.70
CA ASN A 101 -7.17 13.08 18.93
C ASN A 101 -6.92 12.97 17.40
N LYS A 102 -6.26 11.88 16.95
CA LYS A 102 -5.90 11.72 15.54
C LYS A 102 -7.12 11.84 14.61
N LEU A 103 -8.19 11.14 14.92
CA LEU A 103 -9.39 11.12 14.08
C LEU A 103 -10.08 12.50 14.05
N GLN A 104 -10.24 13.14 15.19
CA GLN A 104 -10.81 14.49 15.29
C GLN A 104 -10.03 15.48 14.43
N ARG A 105 -8.69 15.50 14.57
CA ARG A 105 -7.82 16.40 13.82
C ARG A 105 -7.90 16.18 12.31
N GLN A 106 -7.91 14.93 11.85
CA GLN A 106 -7.97 14.63 10.42
C GLN A 106 -9.32 14.99 9.81
N VAL A 107 -10.44 14.75 10.52
CA VAL A 107 -11.77 15.18 10.07
C VAL A 107 -11.84 16.71 9.94
N GLU A 108 -11.45 17.44 11.00
CA GLU A 108 -11.46 18.91 10.99
C GLU A 108 -10.56 19.50 9.89
N PHE A 109 -9.41 18.87 9.66
CA PHE A 109 -8.49 19.28 8.60
C PHE A 109 -9.12 19.06 7.22
N LEU A 110 -9.65 17.88 6.94
CA LEU A 110 -10.27 17.57 5.65
C LEU A 110 -11.56 18.38 5.43
N ASP A 111 -12.35 18.69 6.47
CA ASP A 111 -13.53 19.57 6.34
C ASP A 111 -13.14 20.97 5.87
N LYS A 112 -11.98 21.49 6.31
CA LYS A 112 -11.45 22.80 5.88
C LYS A 112 -10.79 22.75 4.50
N HIS A 113 -10.47 21.56 3.98
CA HIS A 113 -9.75 21.34 2.74
C HIS A 113 -10.51 20.42 1.79
N PRO A 114 -11.65 20.85 1.22
CA PRO A 114 -12.48 20.03 0.35
C PRO A 114 -11.80 19.63 -0.97
N GLU A 115 -10.73 20.32 -1.34
CA GLU A 115 -9.89 20.03 -2.51
C GLU A 115 -8.98 18.79 -2.34
N LEU A 116 -8.80 18.28 -1.10
CA LEU A 116 -7.91 17.16 -0.83
C LEU A 116 -8.64 15.82 -0.84
N SER A 117 -8.02 14.82 -1.44
CA SER A 117 -8.56 13.46 -1.49
C SER A 117 -8.36 12.67 -0.20
N PHE A 118 -7.25 12.86 0.48
CA PHE A 118 -6.95 12.25 1.78
C PHE A 118 -5.91 13.07 2.56
N ALA A 119 -5.79 12.79 3.84
CA ALA A 119 -4.72 13.24 4.70
C ALA A 119 -4.00 12.04 5.32
N ALA A 120 -2.68 12.13 5.45
CA ALA A 120 -1.83 11.15 6.10
C ALA A 120 -0.88 11.83 7.07
N HIS A 121 -0.25 11.06 7.95
CA HIS A 121 0.79 11.54 8.87
C HIS A 121 1.97 10.55 8.91
N ASP A 122 2.98 10.85 9.72
CA ASP A 122 4.14 9.98 9.88
C ASP A 122 3.89 8.87 10.92
N VAL A 123 4.75 7.84 10.91
CA VAL A 123 4.72 6.69 11.80
C VAL A 123 6.02 6.52 12.56
N ALA A 124 5.96 5.88 13.73
CA ALA A 124 7.14 5.32 14.39
C ALA A 124 7.26 3.82 14.07
N PRO A 125 8.38 3.34 13.52
CA PRO A 125 8.59 1.91 13.34
C PRO A 125 8.88 1.23 14.69
N VAL A 126 8.25 0.08 14.94
CA VAL A 126 8.53 -0.79 16.09
C VAL A 126 8.86 -2.18 15.58
N PHE A 127 10.03 -2.69 15.99
CA PHE A 127 10.55 -3.97 15.55
C PHE A 127 10.26 -5.05 16.60
N GLU A 128 9.81 -6.21 16.16
CA GLU A 128 9.70 -7.39 17.01
C GLU A 128 11.08 -7.79 17.59
N PRO A 129 11.14 -8.27 18.85
CA PRO A 129 12.40 -8.68 19.44
C PRO A 129 13.18 -9.67 18.56
N GLY A 130 14.47 -9.41 18.37
CA GLY A 130 15.34 -10.23 17.51
C GLY A 130 15.35 -9.86 16.02
N MET A 131 14.52 -8.93 15.57
CA MET A 131 14.59 -8.40 14.21
C MET A 131 15.73 -7.36 14.08
N ALA A 132 16.37 -7.34 12.91
CA ALA A 132 17.30 -6.27 12.57
C ALA A 132 16.52 -4.94 12.48
N GLN A 133 16.95 -3.95 13.26
CA GLN A 133 16.39 -2.59 13.27
C GLN A 133 16.85 -1.84 12.01
N LYS A 134 16.26 -2.18 10.88
CA LYS A 134 16.47 -1.45 9.62
C LYS A 134 15.15 -0.82 9.24
N ASP A 135 15.03 0.46 9.51
CA ASP A 135 13.92 1.26 9.05
C ASP A 135 14.02 1.40 7.52
N GLY A 136 13.05 0.81 6.82
CA GLY A 136 12.93 0.92 5.36
C GLY A 136 11.88 1.94 4.94
N LEU A 137 11.29 2.66 5.91
CA LEU A 137 10.26 3.65 5.67
C LEU A 137 10.88 4.95 5.17
N LEU A 138 10.15 5.65 4.34
CA LEU A 138 10.51 7.00 3.91
C LEU A 138 9.72 8.01 4.75
N HIS A 139 10.43 8.72 5.62
CA HIS A 139 9.89 9.83 6.40
C HIS A 139 10.15 11.15 5.66
N LEU A 140 9.13 12.01 5.57
CA LEU A 140 9.32 13.35 5.04
C LEU A 140 9.61 14.33 6.18
N ALA A 141 10.61 15.20 5.97
CA ALA A 141 11.01 16.18 6.98
C ALA A 141 9.97 17.28 7.19
N GLU A 142 9.12 17.54 6.20
CA GLU A 142 8.18 18.65 6.19
C GLU A 142 6.78 18.22 5.78
N SER A 143 5.79 18.84 6.40
CA SER A 143 4.38 18.72 6.04
C SER A 143 4.10 19.44 4.73
N GLY A 144 3.14 18.93 3.94
CA GLY A 144 2.78 19.59 2.70
C GLY A 144 1.69 18.89 1.91
N THR A 145 1.27 19.57 0.85
CA THR A 145 0.33 19.03 -0.14
C THR A 145 1.10 18.38 -1.29
N PHE A 146 0.70 17.18 -1.65
CA PHE A 146 1.35 16.35 -2.64
C PHE A 146 0.37 15.95 -3.76
N THR A 147 0.90 15.84 -4.97
CA THR A 147 0.17 15.38 -6.15
C THR A 147 0.47 13.91 -6.44
N LEU A 148 -0.23 13.33 -7.41
CA LEU A 148 0.09 12.00 -7.94
C LEU A 148 1.55 11.92 -8.43
N HIS A 149 2.05 12.99 -9.07
CA HIS A 149 3.45 13.06 -9.53
C HIS A 149 4.42 12.94 -8.36
N ASP A 150 4.18 13.69 -7.28
CA ASP A 150 5.02 13.66 -6.07
C ASP A 150 4.98 12.28 -5.39
N TYR A 151 3.79 11.68 -5.31
CA TYR A 151 3.61 10.35 -4.73
C TYR A 151 4.39 9.29 -5.51
N LEU A 152 4.26 9.28 -6.84
CA LEU A 152 4.99 8.32 -7.69
C LEU A 152 6.51 8.55 -7.67
N GLY A 153 6.94 9.80 -7.59
CA GLY A 153 8.36 10.15 -7.49
C GLY A 153 9.04 9.68 -6.20
N ARG A 154 8.29 9.62 -5.10
CA ARG A 154 8.82 9.34 -3.75
C ARG A 154 8.30 8.05 -3.13
N ALA A 155 7.41 7.30 -3.73
CA ALA A 155 6.60 6.19 -3.20
C ALA A 155 7.15 5.51 -1.92
N GLY A 156 6.25 5.25 -0.97
CA GLY A 156 6.58 4.57 0.29
C GLY A 156 6.59 5.44 1.54
N PHE A 157 6.21 6.73 1.43
CA PHE A 157 6.10 7.62 2.60
C PHE A 157 4.70 7.69 3.23
N VAL A 158 3.70 7.07 2.59
CA VAL A 158 2.34 6.97 3.14
C VAL A 158 2.11 5.55 3.63
N GLN A 159 1.90 5.39 4.94
CA GLN A 159 1.60 4.11 5.57
C GLN A 159 0.11 3.97 5.84
N THR A 160 -0.44 2.75 5.79
CA THR A 160 -1.86 2.46 5.91
C THR A 160 -2.50 3.11 7.13
N GLY A 161 -1.98 2.83 8.32
CA GLY A 161 -2.52 3.31 9.60
C GLY A 161 -2.53 4.84 9.78
N THR A 162 -1.93 5.59 8.83
CA THR A 162 -1.88 7.06 8.89
C THR A 162 -3.03 7.74 8.15
N VAL A 163 -3.64 7.03 7.21
CA VAL A 163 -4.53 7.62 6.21
C VAL A 163 -5.95 7.80 6.72
N MET A 164 -6.51 8.97 6.46
CA MET A 164 -7.95 9.23 6.41
C MET A 164 -8.29 9.76 5.02
N LEU A 165 -9.18 9.07 4.31
CA LEU A 165 -9.59 9.42 2.97
C LEU A 165 -11.02 9.96 2.93
N ARG A 166 -11.29 10.81 1.94
CA ARG A 166 -12.64 11.28 1.59
C ARG A 166 -13.34 10.24 0.72
N ARG A 167 -14.37 9.56 1.25
CA ARG A 167 -15.07 8.49 0.55
C ARG A 167 -15.63 8.90 -0.82
N SER A 168 -16.14 10.12 -0.95
CA SER A 168 -16.67 10.63 -2.23
C SER A 168 -15.62 10.77 -3.33
N MET A 169 -14.34 10.83 -2.98
CA MET A 169 -13.22 10.87 -3.94
C MET A 169 -12.64 9.49 -4.24
N MET A 170 -13.01 8.46 -3.48
CA MET A 170 -12.61 7.08 -3.81
C MET A 170 -13.51 6.54 -4.93
N PRO A 171 -12.97 6.23 -6.12
CA PRO A 171 -13.77 5.58 -7.16
C PRO A 171 -14.07 4.13 -6.76
N PRO A 172 -15.03 3.50 -7.41
CA PRO A 172 -15.19 2.04 -7.33
C PRO A 172 -13.87 1.36 -7.68
N PHE A 173 -13.54 0.28 -6.97
CA PHE A 173 -12.37 -0.51 -7.31
C PHE A 173 -12.47 -1.05 -8.74
N PRO A 174 -11.42 -0.95 -9.56
CA PRO A 174 -11.41 -1.51 -10.89
C PRO A 174 -11.64 -3.04 -10.87
N GLU A 175 -12.26 -3.61 -11.91
CA GLU A 175 -12.54 -5.05 -12.01
C GLU A 175 -11.29 -5.95 -11.92
N TRP A 176 -10.11 -5.42 -12.29
CA TRP A 176 -8.84 -6.12 -12.17
C TRP A 176 -8.26 -6.12 -10.75
N THR A 177 -8.95 -5.50 -9.77
CA THR A 177 -8.54 -5.50 -8.36
C THR A 177 -8.89 -6.83 -7.73
N ASP A 178 -8.01 -7.79 -7.85
CA ASP A 178 -8.17 -9.15 -7.35
C ASP A 178 -6.94 -9.62 -6.53
N ALA A 179 -6.89 -10.90 -6.21
CA ALA A 179 -5.81 -11.48 -5.41
C ALA A 179 -4.40 -11.37 -6.03
N ARG A 180 -4.26 -10.92 -7.27
CA ARG A 180 -2.96 -10.62 -7.92
C ARG A 180 -2.37 -9.30 -7.45
N VAL A 181 -3.19 -8.34 -7.05
CA VAL A 181 -2.74 -7.08 -6.43
C VAL A 181 -2.29 -7.37 -4.99
N LYS A 182 -1.02 -7.16 -4.68
CA LYS A 182 -0.47 -7.39 -3.32
C LYS A 182 -0.19 -6.09 -2.57
N CYS A 183 -0.09 -4.96 -3.28
CA CYS A 183 0.05 -3.63 -2.71
C CYS A 183 -1.26 -2.83 -2.90
N ILE A 184 -2.32 -3.27 -2.22
CA ILE A 184 -3.65 -2.64 -2.34
C ILE A 184 -3.66 -1.20 -1.84
N ASP A 185 -2.91 -0.87 -0.81
CA ASP A 185 -2.67 0.46 -0.30
C ASP A 185 -2.12 1.39 -1.39
N PHE A 186 -1.11 0.94 -2.12
CA PHE A 186 -0.55 1.68 -3.27
C PHE A 186 -1.62 1.96 -4.33
N LEU A 187 -2.47 0.98 -4.68
CA LEU A 187 -3.58 1.18 -5.61
C LEU A 187 -4.58 2.22 -5.09
N VAL A 188 -4.98 2.14 -3.83
CA VAL A 188 -5.92 3.10 -3.21
C VAL A 188 -5.38 4.52 -3.30
N TYR A 189 -4.09 4.72 -2.97
CA TYR A 189 -3.48 6.05 -3.03
C TYR A 189 -3.31 6.55 -4.47
N LEU A 190 -3.02 5.67 -5.43
CA LEU A 190 -3.03 6.03 -6.86
C LEU A 190 -4.41 6.52 -7.32
N LEU A 191 -5.46 5.77 -6.97
CA LEU A 191 -6.84 6.11 -7.34
C LEU A 191 -7.26 7.45 -6.75
N LEU A 192 -6.96 7.71 -5.49
CA LEU A 192 -7.27 8.96 -4.80
C LEU A 192 -6.44 10.14 -5.35
N ALA A 193 -5.12 9.99 -5.44
CA ALA A 193 -4.22 11.03 -5.93
C ALA A 193 -4.43 11.36 -7.42
N SER A 194 -5.00 10.44 -8.20
CA SER A 194 -5.40 10.70 -9.59
C SER A 194 -6.61 11.64 -9.73
N ARG A 195 -7.37 11.83 -8.66
CA ARG A 195 -8.55 12.70 -8.61
C ARG A 195 -8.27 14.07 -8.01
N ALA A 196 -7.49 14.10 -6.94
CA ALA A 196 -7.16 15.33 -6.22
C ALA A 196 -5.86 15.15 -5.44
N PRO A 197 -5.16 16.25 -5.11
CA PRO A 197 -3.98 16.21 -4.23
C PRO A 197 -4.34 15.67 -2.84
N PHE A 198 -3.33 15.35 -2.06
CA PHE A 198 -3.45 14.90 -0.69
C PHE A 198 -2.47 15.65 0.22
N TYR A 199 -2.70 15.59 1.53
CA TYR A 199 -1.84 16.22 2.53
C TYR A 199 -1.09 15.17 3.34
N TYR A 200 0.18 15.45 3.61
CA TYR A 200 0.99 14.69 4.55
C TYR A 200 1.47 15.61 5.67
N GLU A 201 1.25 15.19 6.92
CA GLU A 201 1.71 15.85 8.11
C GLU A 201 2.93 15.13 8.67
N ALA A 202 4.08 15.81 8.75
CA ALA A 202 5.34 15.26 9.28
C ALA A 202 5.32 15.16 10.81
N VAL A 203 4.29 14.51 11.36
CA VAL A 203 4.09 14.29 12.80
C VAL A 203 3.72 12.84 13.03
N VAL A 204 4.43 12.16 13.90
CA VAL A 204 4.17 10.77 14.30
C VAL A 204 2.90 10.70 15.16
N ARG A 205 1.89 9.92 14.71
CA ARG A 205 0.64 9.66 15.45
C ARG A 205 0.23 8.20 15.46
N SER A 206 1.05 7.33 14.87
CA SER A 206 0.82 5.89 14.87
C SER A 206 2.14 5.14 14.89
N VAL A 207 2.05 3.86 15.21
CA VAL A 207 3.14 2.90 15.15
C VAL A 207 2.90 1.94 14.01
N TYR A 208 3.94 1.71 13.23
CA TYR A 208 4.03 0.66 12.23
C TYR A 208 4.88 -0.48 12.77
N ARG A 209 4.27 -1.67 12.93
CA ARG A 209 5.00 -2.85 13.43
C ARG A 209 5.68 -3.61 12.32
N LEU A 210 6.92 -3.96 12.58
CA LEU A 210 7.73 -4.84 11.76
C LEU A 210 7.91 -6.15 12.54
N HIS A 211 7.25 -7.21 12.08
CA HIS A 211 7.27 -8.53 12.70
C HIS A 211 7.41 -9.65 11.67
N THR A 212 7.77 -10.84 12.13
CA THR A 212 8.11 -11.98 11.26
C THR A 212 6.93 -12.50 10.43
N GLY A 213 5.69 -12.33 10.92
CA GLY A 213 4.46 -12.65 10.20
C GLY A 213 3.96 -11.56 9.24
N GLY A 214 4.53 -10.35 9.29
CA GLY A 214 4.09 -9.22 8.47
C GLY A 214 4.42 -9.40 7.00
N ILE A 215 3.48 -9.00 6.13
CA ILE A 215 3.63 -9.11 4.67
C ILE A 215 4.86 -8.36 4.17
N SER A 216 5.14 -7.19 4.71
CA SER A 216 6.32 -6.41 4.38
C SER A 216 7.61 -7.17 4.65
N HIS A 217 7.71 -7.85 5.82
CA HIS A 217 8.89 -8.65 6.16
C HIS A 217 9.05 -9.87 5.26
N VAL A 218 7.97 -10.62 5.04
CA VAL A 218 7.96 -11.82 4.20
C VAL A 218 8.36 -11.48 2.76
N ASN A 219 7.81 -10.40 2.18
CA ASN A 219 8.10 -10.00 0.81
C ASN A 219 9.55 -9.50 0.64
N TRP A 220 10.11 -8.79 1.63
CA TRP A 220 11.46 -8.21 1.53
C TRP A 220 12.58 -9.25 1.70
N ARG A 221 12.34 -10.34 2.45
CA ARG A 221 13.38 -11.34 2.74
C ARG A 221 13.26 -12.63 1.94
N THR A 222 12.05 -13.06 1.61
CA THR A 222 11.82 -14.41 1.04
C THR A 222 11.45 -14.40 -0.44
N LYS A 223 10.93 -13.30 -0.99
CA LYS A 223 10.51 -13.16 -2.39
C LYS A 223 11.22 -11.99 -3.03
N GLN A 224 12.47 -12.22 -3.42
CA GLN A 224 13.27 -11.22 -4.11
C GLN A 224 12.47 -10.61 -5.28
N ASN A 225 12.26 -9.28 -5.26
CA ASN A 225 11.56 -8.50 -6.27
C ASN A 225 10.03 -8.69 -6.38
N ALA A 226 9.38 -9.41 -5.49
CA ALA A 226 7.92 -9.61 -5.57
C ALA A 226 7.16 -8.28 -5.47
N PHE A 227 7.60 -7.39 -4.59
CA PHE A 227 7.00 -6.08 -4.39
C PHE A 227 7.16 -5.16 -5.62
N GLU A 228 8.35 -5.13 -6.24
CA GLU A 228 8.58 -4.35 -7.45
C GLU A 228 7.71 -4.83 -8.61
N PHE A 229 7.56 -6.15 -8.80
CA PHE A 229 6.70 -6.70 -9.84
C PHE A 229 5.22 -6.43 -9.59
N ASP A 230 4.80 -6.44 -8.33
CA ASP A 230 3.43 -6.09 -7.96
C ASP A 230 3.14 -4.62 -8.28
N MET A 231 4.03 -3.71 -7.90
CA MET A 231 3.91 -2.30 -8.27
C MET A 231 3.92 -2.10 -9.80
N VAL A 232 4.76 -2.83 -10.54
CA VAL A 232 4.78 -2.79 -12.00
C VAL A 232 3.44 -3.24 -12.57
N TYR A 233 2.86 -4.33 -12.03
CA TYR A 233 1.54 -4.80 -12.43
C TYR A 233 0.47 -3.72 -12.20
N VAL A 234 0.39 -3.19 -10.98
CA VAL A 234 -0.59 -2.16 -10.61
C VAL A 234 -0.46 -0.91 -11.49
N LEU A 235 0.76 -0.42 -11.75
CA LEU A 235 0.98 0.76 -12.59
C LEU A 235 0.56 0.54 -14.05
N ASN A 236 0.80 -0.65 -14.60
CA ASN A 236 0.35 -0.96 -15.97
C ASN A 236 -1.17 -1.03 -16.04
N GLN A 237 -1.82 -1.72 -15.10
CA GLN A 237 -3.28 -1.80 -15.02
C GLN A 237 -3.92 -0.42 -14.78
N PHE A 238 -3.32 0.40 -13.93
CA PHE A 238 -3.76 1.78 -13.72
C PHE A 238 -3.68 2.63 -15.00
N ASN A 239 -2.60 2.48 -15.79
CA ASN A 239 -2.48 3.16 -17.07
C ASN A 239 -3.57 2.75 -18.06
N GLU A 240 -3.87 1.45 -18.17
CA GLU A 240 -4.95 0.94 -19.01
C GLU A 240 -6.31 1.47 -18.54
N HIS A 241 -6.58 1.36 -17.24
CA HIS A 241 -7.82 1.84 -16.61
C HIS A 241 -8.04 3.34 -16.84
N THR A 242 -6.99 4.16 -16.73
CA THR A 242 -7.05 5.61 -16.93
C THR A 242 -6.87 6.03 -18.39
N ARG A 243 -6.83 5.06 -19.33
CA ARG A 243 -6.61 5.29 -20.77
C ARG A 243 -5.37 6.14 -21.06
N GLY A 244 -4.31 5.93 -20.29
CA GLY A 244 -3.04 6.63 -20.44
C GLY A 244 -3.02 8.09 -19.98
N LYS A 245 -4.04 8.56 -19.28
CA LYS A 245 -4.11 9.96 -18.76
C LYS A 245 -2.88 10.32 -17.92
N PHE A 246 -2.31 9.36 -17.18
CA PHE A 246 -1.16 9.55 -16.28
C PHE A 246 0.08 8.80 -16.77
N LYS A 247 0.16 8.55 -18.08
CA LYS A 247 1.24 7.76 -18.68
C LYS A 247 2.64 8.31 -18.39
N ARG A 248 2.79 9.63 -18.33
CA ARG A 248 4.07 10.27 -18.05
C ARG A 248 4.56 9.91 -16.65
N GLU A 249 3.74 10.20 -15.64
CA GLU A 249 4.08 10.01 -14.22
C GLU A 249 4.32 8.53 -13.89
N THR A 250 3.46 7.66 -14.39
CA THR A 250 3.60 6.20 -14.20
C THR A 250 4.80 5.64 -14.94
N SER A 251 5.15 6.18 -16.14
CA SER A 251 6.34 5.75 -16.88
C SER A 251 7.64 6.10 -16.15
N ASP A 252 7.71 7.24 -15.48
CA ASP A 252 8.88 7.61 -14.67
C ASP A 252 9.08 6.62 -13.53
N ARG A 253 8.00 6.24 -12.86
CA ARG A 253 8.04 5.24 -11.78
C ARG A 253 8.37 3.83 -12.29
N LEU A 254 7.75 3.39 -13.38
CA LEU A 254 8.04 2.11 -14.03
C LEU A 254 9.52 1.99 -14.42
N GLU A 255 10.10 3.06 -14.98
CA GLU A 255 11.53 3.10 -15.31
C GLU A 255 12.40 2.83 -14.07
N VAL A 256 12.12 3.51 -12.96
CA VAL A 256 12.86 3.29 -11.69
C VAL A 256 12.72 1.85 -11.21
N LEU A 257 11.52 1.28 -11.26
CA LEU A 257 11.29 -0.10 -10.84
C LEU A 257 12.03 -1.11 -11.74
N TYR A 258 11.96 -0.95 -13.06
CA TYR A 258 12.68 -1.81 -14.00
C TYR A 258 14.20 -1.72 -13.80
N LEU A 259 14.75 -0.52 -13.61
CA LEU A 259 16.18 -0.34 -13.34
C LEU A 259 16.62 -0.99 -12.02
N ARG A 260 15.78 -0.93 -10.97
CA ARG A 260 16.04 -1.64 -9.71
C ARG A 260 16.06 -3.15 -9.93
N LEU A 261 15.08 -3.68 -10.66
CA LEU A 261 15.01 -5.11 -11.00
C LEU A 261 16.22 -5.58 -11.83
N LEU A 262 16.67 -4.78 -12.81
CA LEU A 262 17.87 -5.08 -13.57
C LEU A 262 19.13 -5.10 -12.71
N LYS A 263 19.27 -4.13 -11.80
CA LYS A 263 20.43 -4.03 -10.90
C LYS A 263 20.46 -5.14 -9.84
N GLY A 264 19.28 -5.57 -9.39
CA GLY A 264 19.13 -6.56 -8.31
C GLY A 264 19.18 -8.03 -8.76
N ASN A 265 19.22 -8.32 -10.07
CA ASN A 265 19.11 -9.67 -10.61
C ASN A 265 20.24 -9.99 -11.59
N ALA A 266 20.63 -11.27 -11.65
CA ALA A 266 21.55 -11.75 -12.67
C ALA A 266 20.89 -11.79 -14.05
N PRO A 267 21.65 -11.55 -15.15
CA PRO A 267 21.12 -11.43 -16.50
C PRO A 267 20.39 -12.65 -17.04
N ASP A 268 20.67 -13.82 -16.51
CA ASP A 268 20.06 -15.11 -16.89
C ASP A 268 18.76 -15.41 -16.14
N THR A 269 18.39 -14.59 -15.16
CA THR A 269 17.14 -14.78 -14.41
C THR A 269 15.91 -14.30 -15.17
N GLU A 270 14.76 -14.94 -14.93
CA GLU A 270 13.47 -14.52 -15.49
C GLU A 270 13.13 -13.08 -15.06
N ALA A 271 13.42 -12.71 -13.81
CA ALA A 271 13.19 -11.38 -13.28
C ALA A 271 13.94 -10.31 -14.09
N TYR A 272 15.22 -10.52 -14.37
CA TYR A 272 16.02 -9.63 -15.22
C TYR A 272 15.44 -9.52 -16.64
N GLN A 273 15.11 -10.66 -17.27
CA GLN A 273 14.58 -10.68 -18.62
C GLN A 273 13.22 -9.98 -18.73
N ARG A 274 12.35 -10.13 -17.74
CA ARG A 274 11.08 -9.40 -17.67
C ARG A 274 11.30 -7.90 -17.54
N ALA A 275 12.21 -7.47 -16.65
CA ALA A 275 12.55 -6.06 -16.45
C ALA A 275 13.20 -5.45 -17.70
N LEU A 276 14.10 -6.18 -18.36
CA LEU A 276 14.74 -5.75 -19.60
C LEU A 276 13.72 -5.52 -20.72
N ARG A 277 12.79 -6.45 -20.93
CA ARG A 277 11.68 -6.23 -21.86
C ARG A 277 10.87 -4.98 -21.49
N GLY A 278 10.50 -4.86 -20.22
CA GLY A 278 9.71 -3.72 -19.74
C GLY A 278 10.36 -2.38 -20.06
N ILE A 279 11.64 -2.18 -19.74
CA ILE A 279 12.34 -0.91 -19.95
C ILE A 279 12.59 -0.61 -21.44
N VAL A 280 12.91 -1.63 -22.23
CA VAL A 280 13.12 -1.52 -23.67
C VAL A 280 11.87 -1.01 -24.39
N PHE A 281 10.69 -1.54 -24.04
CA PHE A 281 9.43 -1.10 -24.63
C PHE A 281 8.89 0.20 -24.03
N LEU A 282 9.25 0.51 -22.77
CA LEU A 282 8.80 1.73 -22.10
C LEU A 282 9.44 3.00 -22.72
N ARG A 283 10.77 3.01 -22.89
CA ARG A 283 11.56 4.17 -23.37
C ARG A 283 12.74 3.74 -24.21
N PRO A 284 12.51 3.20 -25.41
CA PRO A 284 13.57 2.63 -26.24
C PRO A 284 14.67 3.63 -26.60
N ALA A 285 14.30 4.89 -26.91
CA ALA A 285 15.27 5.92 -27.28
C ALA A 285 16.20 6.33 -26.12
N LYS A 286 15.70 6.28 -24.87
CA LYS A 286 16.49 6.63 -23.67
C LYS A 286 17.46 5.51 -23.29
N HIS A 287 17.13 4.26 -23.60
CA HIS A 287 17.89 3.07 -23.20
C HIS A 287 18.43 2.30 -24.41
N ILE A 288 18.95 3.04 -25.42
CA ILE A 288 19.33 2.47 -26.73
C ILE A 288 20.33 1.29 -26.61
N ASP A 289 21.25 1.34 -25.65
CA ASP A 289 22.24 0.26 -25.46
C ASP A 289 21.60 -1.01 -24.87
N LEU A 290 20.61 -0.86 -23.97
CA LEU A 290 19.81 -1.98 -23.50
C LEU A 290 18.94 -2.57 -24.60
N VAL A 291 18.38 -1.72 -25.49
CA VAL A 291 17.62 -2.15 -26.67
C VAL A 291 18.50 -2.96 -27.61
N LYS A 292 19.70 -2.47 -27.93
CA LYS A 292 20.68 -3.19 -28.76
C LYS A 292 21.04 -4.54 -28.14
N GLY A 293 21.38 -4.56 -26.84
CA GLY A 293 21.69 -5.79 -26.11
C GLY A 293 20.53 -6.78 -26.10
N TYR A 294 19.29 -6.30 -25.91
CA TYR A 294 18.09 -7.13 -25.98
C TYR A 294 17.89 -7.75 -27.35
N LEU A 295 17.97 -6.95 -28.43
CA LEU A 295 17.80 -7.44 -29.80
C LEU A 295 18.89 -8.43 -30.18
N ILE A 296 20.15 -8.18 -29.82
CA ILE A 296 21.26 -9.12 -30.07
C ILE A 296 20.97 -10.47 -29.38
N ASN A 297 20.51 -10.46 -28.12
CA ASN A 297 20.16 -11.67 -27.37
C ASN A 297 19.01 -12.48 -28.00
N GLN A 298 18.06 -11.82 -28.69
CA GLN A 298 16.96 -12.51 -29.37
C GLN A 298 17.39 -13.21 -30.68
N PHE A 299 18.38 -12.65 -31.37
CA PHE A 299 18.77 -13.09 -32.73
C PHE A 299 20.14 -13.77 -32.80
N VAL A 300 20.94 -13.70 -31.72
CA VAL A 300 22.28 -14.32 -31.68
C VAL A 300 22.26 -15.52 -30.72
N PRO A 301 22.72 -16.71 -31.15
CA PRO A 301 22.82 -17.86 -30.25
C PRO A 301 23.64 -17.56 -29.01
N ALA A 302 23.19 -18.03 -27.84
CA ALA A 302 23.78 -17.71 -26.53
C ALA A 302 25.32 -17.95 -26.46
N LYS A 303 25.84 -18.92 -27.20
CA LYS A 303 27.29 -19.18 -27.32
C LYS A 303 28.07 -18.03 -27.97
N ILE A 304 27.51 -17.37 -28.98
CA ILE A 304 28.13 -16.27 -29.72
C ILE A 304 28.03 -14.99 -28.87
N TYR A 305 26.90 -14.75 -28.21
CA TYR A 305 26.71 -13.62 -27.31
C TYR A 305 27.69 -13.64 -26.11
N ASN A 306 27.88 -14.81 -25.48
CA ASN A 306 28.81 -14.97 -24.37
C ASN A 306 30.30 -14.80 -24.83
N LEU A 307 30.62 -15.10 -26.06
CA LEU A 307 31.95 -14.85 -26.64
C LEU A 307 32.15 -13.33 -26.85
N TYR A 308 31.13 -12.62 -27.35
CA TYR A 308 31.17 -11.18 -27.57
C TYR A 308 31.35 -10.40 -26.24
N ARG A 309 30.60 -10.77 -25.16
CA ARG A 309 30.76 -10.19 -23.80
C ARG A 309 32.13 -10.44 -23.16
N LYS A 310 32.89 -11.43 -23.60
CA LYS A 310 34.24 -11.70 -23.10
C LYS A 310 35.32 -10.92 -23.85
N LEU A 311 35.01 -10.38 -25.01
CA LEU A 311 35.95 -9.69 -25.88
C LEU A 311 35.83 -8.14 -25.78
N PHE A 312 34.72 -7.65 -25.24
CA PHE A 312 34.41 -6.24 -25.01
C PHE A 312 33.82 -6.06 -23.59
#